data_cf7714d47cd438f9a6f6a306ba8392b2
#
_entry.id   cf7714d47cd438f9a6f6a306ba8392b2
#
_cell.length_a   1.000
_cell.length_b   1.000
_cell.length_c   1.000
_cell.angle_alpha   90.00
_cell.angle_beta   90.00
_cell.angle_gamma   90.00
#
_symmetry.space_group_name_H-M   'P 1'
#
loop_
_entity.id
_entity.type
_entity.pdbx_description
1 polymer ?
#
loop_
_entity_poly.entity_id
_entity_poly.type
_entity_poly.pdbx_seq_one_letter_code
_entity_poly.pdbx_strand_id
1 'polypeptide(L)'
;YFAKIPRETEVIYHVMVGPGVLTFVREMGEHFGSNRPEIFGFIDSLEGVDINSPGLEFLDGTYFWEAMPRYEDGYPTAGAKVYRNAVGIDANGADKSDSKSVSANSHMFGCWETLFAIKEAVEQSGYRGPKDYGNLIETLEGFHGFNEGIAHPQGSKAFVGQIHQCFGQQFISKVGGGKFNVIHRTSIEDGLYEPEADYTKQSL
;
A
#
# COMPACT_ATOMS: atom_id res chain seq x y z
N TYR A 1 -22.11 -3.87 -19.05
CA TYR A 1 -20.99 -4.76 -18.74
C TYR A 1 -21.36 -5.74 -17.61
N PHE A 2 -22.06 -5.32 -16.55
CA PHE A 2 -22.43 -6.16 -15.41
C PHE A 2 -23.28 -7.39 -15.78
N ALA A 3 -24.12 -7.27 -16.79
CA ALA A 3 -24.91 -8.41 -17.29
C ALA A 3 -24.07 -9.59 -17.83
N LYS A 4 -22.76 -9.40 -18.03
CA LYS A 4 -21.81 -10.44 -18.43
C LYS A 4 -21.14 -11.14 -17.26
N ILE A 5 -21.31 -10.64 -16.03
CA ILE A 5 -20.77 -11.25 -14.83
C ILE A 5 -21.68 -12.44 -14.48
N PRO A 6 -21.14 -13.66 -14.37
CA PRO A 6 -21.93 -14.82 -13.97
C PRO A 6 -22.61 -14.59 -12.62
N ARG A 7 -23.84 -15.07 -12.47
CA ARG A 7 -24.60 -14.86 -11.21
C ARG A 7 -24.02 -15.62 -10.02
N GLU A 8 -23.24 -16.65 -10.28
CA GLU A 8 -22.52 -17.46 -9.30
C GLU A 8 -21.18 -16.87 -8.88
N THR A 9 -20.84 -15.66 -9.39
CA THR A 9 -19.63 -14.95 -8.99
C THR A 9 -19.72 -14.57 -7.52
N GLU A 10 -18.79 -15.06 -6.72
CA GLU A 10 -18.73 -14.78 -5.28
C GLU A 10 -17.88 -13.54 -4.96
N VAL A 11 -16.76 -13.36 -5.68
CA VAL A 11 -15.80 -12.29 -5.46
C VAL A 11 -15.39 -11.63 -6.76
N ILE A 12 -15.28 -10.32 -6.76
CA ILE A 12 -14.68 -9.53 -7.84
C ILE A 12 -13.45 -8.81 -7.29
N TYR A 13 -12.29 -9.19 -7.84
CA TYR A 13 -11.05 -8.45 -7.59
C TYR A 13 -10.84 -7.40 -8.68
N HIS A 14 -10.54 -6.16 -8.28
CA HIS A 14 -10.25 -5.08 -9.22
C HIS A 14 -8.99 -4.31 -8.85
N VAL A 15 -8.32 -3.81 -9.88
CA VAL A 15 -7.14 -2.92 -9.79
C VAL A 15 -7.40 -1.58 -10.45
N MET A 16 -8.64 -1.13 -10.45
CA MET A 16 -9.00 0.18 -10.99
C MET A 16 -8.46 1.29 -10.10
N VAL A 17 -8.04 2.39 -10.70
CA VAL A 17 -7.57 3.58 -10.01
C VAL A 17 -8.43 4.77 -10.39
N GLY A 18 -8.67 5.67 -9.42
CA GLY A 18 -9.39 6.91 -9.62
C GLY A 18 -10.91 6.79 -9.46
N PRO A 19 -11.66 7.86 -9.80
CA PRO A 19 -13.08 8.01 -9.45
C PRO A 19 -14.02 6.98 -10.09
N GLY A 20 -13.57 6.27 -11.13
CA GLY A 20 -14.32 5.19 -11.76
C GLY A 20 -14.66 4.04 -10.79
N VAL A 21 -13.87 3.84 -9.75
CA VAL A 21 -14.12 2.83 -8.71
C VAL A 21 -15.42 3.11 -7.96
N LEU A 22 -15.68 4.37 -7.61
CA LEU A 22 -16.91 4.76 -6.91
C LEU A 22 -18.14 4.44 -7.77
N THR A 23 -18.08 4.77 -9.07
CA THR A 23 -19.15 4.43 -10.01
C THR A 23 -19.32 2.92 -10.12
N PHE A 24 -18.23 2.17 -10.28
CA PHE A 24 -18.26 0.73 -10.38
C PHE A 24 -18.91 0.07 -9.16
N VAL A 25 -18.48 0.40 -7.94
CA VAL A 25 -19.02 -0.21 -6.71
C VAL A 25 -20.49 0.13 -6.53
N ARG A 26 -20.89 1.39 -6.80
CA ARG A 26 -22.29 1.81 -6.74
C ARG A 26 -23.16 1.04 -7.72
N GLU A 27 -22.78 1.00 -9.00
CA GLU A 27 -23.53 0.31 -10.04
C GLU A 27 -23.59 -1.20 -9.80
N MET A 28 -22.55 -1.80 -9.22
CA MET A 28 -22.59 -3.19 -8.78
C MET A 28 -23.68 -3.40 -7.72
N GLY A 29 -23.77 -2.51 -6.72
CA GLY A 29 -24.84 -2.55 -5.73
C GLY A 29 -26.22 -2.40 -6.33
N GLU A 30 -26.40 -1.47 -7.28
CA GLU A 30 -27.67 -1.25 -7.98
C GLU A 30 -28.08 -2.46 -8.85
N HIS A 31 -27.12 -3.10 -9.51
CA HIS A 31 -27.37 -4.23 -10.41
C HIS A 31 -27.67 -5.54 -9.68
N PHE A 32 -26.90 -5.86 -8.65
CA PHE A 32 -26.98 -7.15 -7.95
C PHE A 32 -27.81 -7.09 -6.66
N GLY A 33 -28.02 -5.91 -6.09
CA GLY A 33 -28.76 -5.73 -4.84
C GLY A 33 -28.10 -6.52 -3.69
N SER A 34 -28.91 -7.29 -2.96
CA SER A 34 -28.48 -8.14 -1.87
C SER A 34 -27.59 -9.33 -2.30
N ASN A 35 -27.58 -9.65 -3.59
CA ASN A 35 -26.77 -10.72 -4.16
C ASN A 35 -25.47 -10.20 -4.77
N ARG A 36 -25.04 -8.99 -4.40
CA ARG A 36 -23.79 -8.41 -4.88
C ARG A 36 -22.61 -9.30 -4.49
N PRO A 37 -21.73 -9.65 -5.45
CA PRO A 37 -20.45 -10.29 -5.14
C PRO A 37 -19.66 -9.46 -4.15
N GLU A 38 -18.83 -10.11 -3.35
CA GLU A 38 -17.84 -9.40 -2.54
C GLU A 38 -16.86 -8.64 -3.45
N ILE A 39 -16.58 -7.40 -3.12
CA ILE A 39 -15.68 -6.56 -3.91
C ILE A 39 -14.37 -6.41 -3.15
N PHE A 40 -13.29 -6.82 -3.78
CA PHE A 40 -11.93 -6.68 -3.27
C PHE A 40 -11.12 -5.77 -4.19
N GLY A 41 -10.62 -4.67 -3.67
CA GLY A 41 -9.91 -3.66 -4.43
C GLY A 41 -8.55 -3.31 -3.84
N PHE A 42 -7.91 -2.36 -4.48
CA PHE A 42 -6.66 -1.76 -4.06
C PHE A 42 -6.93 -0.37 -3.50
N ILE A 43 -6.35 -0.04 -2.34
CA ILE A 43 -6.67 1.21 -1.62
C ILE A 43 -6.36 2.47 -2.42
N ASP A 44 -5.37 2.43 -3.31
CA ASP A 44 -5.02 3.56 -4.17
C ASP A 44 -6.18 3.99 -5.07
N SER A 45 -7.14 3.09 -5.28
CA SER A 45 -8.40 3.40 -5.98
C SER A 45 -9.20 4.49 -5.28
N LEU A 46 -9.02 4.63 -3.97
CA LEU A 46 -9.76 5.56 -3.11
C LEU A 46 -8.85 6.61 -2.46
N GLU A 47 -7.60 6.76 -2.92
CA GLU A 47 -6.76 7.86 -2.45
C GLU A 47 -7.42 9.20 -2.74
N GLY A 48 -7.34 10.11 -1.78
CA GLY A 48 -8.00 11.40 -1.84
C GLY A 48 -9.51 11.38 -1.59
N VAL A 49 -10.12 10.19 -1.40
CA VAL A 49 -11.55 10.05 -1.13
C VAL A 49 -11.78 9.96 0.39
N ASP A 50 -12.54 10.89 0.95
CA ASP A 50 -13.10 10.74 2.29
C ASP A 50 -14.30 9.81 2.24
N ILE A 51 -14.09 8.54 2.59
CA ILE A 51 -15.15 7.51 2.55
C ILE A 51 -16.24 7.71 3.61
N ASN A 52 -16.04 8.65 4.56
CA ASN A 52 -17.07 9.04 5.53
C ASN A 52 -18.02 10.12 4.97
N SER A 53 -17.80 10.55 3.73
CA SER A 53 -18.69 11.54 3.09
C SER A 53 -20.07 10.94 2.83
N PRO A 54 -21.15 11.74 3.04
CA PRO A 54 -22.51 11.31 2.74
C PRO A 54 -22.66 10.82 1.29
N GLY A 55 -23.41 9.72 1.11
CA GLY A 55 -23.64 9.13 -0.21
C GLY A 55 -22.59 8.11 -0.64
N LEU A 56 -21.64 7.75 0.24
CA LEU A 56 -20.63 6.70 -0.01
C LEU A 56 -20.91 5.41 0.79
N GLU A 57 -22.09 5.28 1.39
CA GLU A 57 -22.48 4.10 2.17
C GLU A 57 -22.51 2.80 1.34
N PHE A 58 -22.59 2.93 0.01
CA PHE A 58 -22.50 1.77 -0.89
C PHE A 58 -21.11 1.07 -0.88
N LEU A 59 -20.09 1.74 -0.33
CA LEU A 59 -18.78 1.14 -0.10
C LEU A 59 -18.78 0.15 1.07
N ASP A 60 -19.72 0.23 1.99
CA ASP A 60 -19.78 -0.68 3.12
C ASP A 60 -19.81 -2.14 2.68
N GLY A 61 -19.02 -2.94 3.37
CA GLY A 61 -18.81 -4.36 3.05
C GLY A 61 -17.73 -4.63 2.00
N THR A 62 -17.21 -3.62 1.30
CA THR A 62 -16.10 -3.82 0.36
C THR A 62 -14.77 -4.02 1.09
N TYR A 63 -13.85 -4.73 0.45
CA TYR A 63 -12.52 -5.01 0.96
C TYR A 63 -11.46 -4.30 0.15
N PHE A 64 -10.40 -3.87 0.81
CA PHE A 64 -9.25 -3.23 0.16
C PHE A 64 -7.94 -3.78 0.70
N TRP A 65 -7.02 -4.01 -0.20
CA TRP A 65 -5.63 -4.22 0.11
C TRP A 65 -4.94 -2.86 0.33
N GLU A 66 -4.23 -2.73 1.44
CA GLU A 66 -3.47 -1.54 1.82
C GLU A 66 -2.02 -1.91 2.07
N ALA A 67 -1.11 -1.17 1.48
CA ALA A 67 0.31 -1.29 1.83
C ALA A 67 0.60 -0.66 3.21
N MET A 68 -0.11 0.42 3.57
CA MET A 68 -0.09 1.03 4.89
C MET A 68 -1.51 1.49 5.25
N PRO A 69 -2.04 1.11 6.43
CA PRO A 69 -3.38 1.51 6.83
C PRO A 69 -3.58 3.02 6.82
N ARG A 70 -4.71 3.45 6.25
CA ARG A 70 -5.08 4.86 6.21
C ARG A 70 -5.19 5.45 7.62
N TYR A 71 -5.81 4.72 8.54
CA TYR A 71 -6.01 5.17 9.91
C TYR A 71 -4.88 4.70 10.83
N GLU A 72 -4.47 5.57 11.76
CA GLU A 72 -3.36 5.27 12.69
C GLU A 72 -3.63 4.04 13.55
N ASP A 73 -4.89 3.83 13.97
CA ASP A 73 -5.26 2.69 14.81
C ASP A 73 -5.18 1.33 14.08
N GLY A 74 -5.13 1.33 12.75
CA GLY A 74 -4.87 0.11 11.96
C GLY A 74 -3.44 -0.41 12.11
N TYR A 75 -2.48 0.47 12.42
CA TYR A 75 -1.08 0.12 12.65
C TYR A 75 -0.39 1.18 13.54
N PRO A 76 -0.64 1.19 14.85
CA PRO A 76 -0.27 2.28 15.76
C PRO A 76 1.19 2.18 16.25
N THR A 77 2.16 2.01 15.36
CA THR A 77 3.58 1.91 15.73
C THR A 77 4.21 3.28 15.94
N ALA A 78 5.34 3.30 16.67
CA ALA A 78 6.10 4.53 16.89
C ALA A 78 6.62 5.11 15.57
N GLY A 79 7.08 4.24 14.64
CA GLY A 79 7.54 4.64 13.31
C GLY A 79 6.42 5.27 12.48
N ALA A 80 5.24 4.64 12.45
CA ALA A 80 4.08 5.17 11.74
C ALA A 80 3.64 6.54 12.27
N LYS A 81 3.70 6.76 13.59
CA LYS A 81 3.39 8.06 14.21
C LYS A 81 4.39 9.14 13.82
N VAL A 82 5.67 8.83 13.84
CA VAL A 82 6.72 9.78 13.42
C VAL A 82 6.56 10.14 11.95
N TYR A 83 6.35 9.15 11.09
CA TYR A 83 6.09 9.36 9.68
C TYR A 83 4.88 10.29 9.45
N ARG A 84 3.70 9.95 10.02
CA ARG A 84 2.47 10.76 9.89
C ARG A 84 2.69 12.21 10.33
N ASN A 85 3.38 12.41 11.44
CA ASN A 85 3.70 13.76 11.91
C ASN A 85 4.60 14.52 10.95
N ALA A 86 5.62 13.87 10.40
CA ALA A 86 6.57 14.48 9.48
C ALA A 86 5.93 14.90 8.15
N VAL A 87 5.02 14.08 7.61
CA VAL A 87 4.31 14.37 6.35
C VAL A 87 3.01 15.15 6.55
N GLY A 88 2.65 15.50 7.79
CA GLY A 88 1.48 16.34 8.07
C GLY A 88 0.13 15.63 7.99
N ILE A 89 0.09 14.31 8.17
CA ILE A 89 -1.14 13.50 8.18
C ILE A 89 -1.62 13.28 9.62
N ASP A 90 -2.91 13.42 9.86
CA ASP A 90 -3.54 13.13 11.15
C ASP A 90 -3.84 11.62 11.35
N ALA A 91 -4.41 11.26 12.50
CA ALA A 91 -4.76 9.88 12.81
C ALA A 91 -5.83 9.27 11.88
N ASN A 92 -6.60 10.11 11.18
CA ASN A 92 -7.66 9.70 10.25
C ASN A 92 -7.17 9.66 8.78
N GLY A 93 -5.91 9.96 8.53
CA GLY A 93 -5.36 10.03 7.18
C GLY A 93 -5.66 11.34 6.46
N ALA A 94 -6.18 12.35 7.15
CA ALA A 94 -6.43 13.67 6.60
C ALA A 94 -5.20 14.58 6.72
N ASP A 95 -5.11 15.55 5.83
CA ASP A 95 -4.10 16.60 5.91
C ASP A 95 -4.37 17.48 7.14
N LYS A 96 -3.35 17.70 7.96
CA LYS A 96 -3.47 18.55 9.17
C LYS A 96 -3.71 20.02 8.86
N SER A 97 -3.35 20.48 7.67
CA SER A 97 -3.59 21.85 7.21
C SER A 97 -4.98 22.04 6.60
N ASP A 98 -5.59 20.95 6.10
CA ASP A 98 -6.93 20.91 5.57
C ASP A 98 -7.60 19.56 5.88
N SER A 99 -8.33 19.50 6.98
CA SER A 99 -9.01 18.28 7.43
C SER A 99 -10.08 17.72 6.47
N LYS A 100 -10.42 18.46 5.41
CA LYS A 100 -11.31 17.98 4.34
C LYS A 100 -10.56 17.26 3.24
N SER A 101 -9.25 17.42 3.18
CA SER A 101 -8.39 16.75 2.22
C SER A 101 -7.86 15.45 2.82
N VAL A 102 -8.12 14.34 2.15
CA VAL A 102 -7.55 13.04 2.53
C VAL A 102 -6.24 12.87 1.78
N SER A 103 -5.16 12.80 2.53
CA SER A 103 -3.83 12.64 1.96
C SER A 103 -3.61 11.24 1.39
N ALA A 104 -2.95 11.17 0.25
CA ALA A 104 -2.47 9.93 -0.33
C ALA A 104 -1.40 9.31 0.58
N ASN A 105 -1.73 8.26 1.29
CA ASN A 105 -0.82 7.68 2.28
C ASN A 105 0.07 6.58 1.70
N SER A 106 -0.45 5.74 0.79
CA SER A 106 0.25 4.58 0.26
C SER A 106 1.50 4.95 -0.56
N HIS A 107 1.42 5.93 -1.43
CA HIS A 107 2.57 6.38 -2.20
C HIS A 107 3.55 7.22 -1.38
N MET A 108 3.06 8.05 -0.47
CA MET A 108 3.91 8.92 0.34
C MET A 108 4.83 8.13 1.27
N PHE A 109 4.33 7.08 1.93
CA PHE A 109 5.19 6.26 2.80
C PHE A 109 6.23 5.49 1.97
N GLY A 110 5.87 5.01 0.78
CA GLY A 110 6.81 4.34 -0.13
C GLY A 110 7.97 5.25 -0.54
N CYS A 111 7.69 6.52 -0.85
CA CYS A 111 8.74 7.51 -1.10
C CYS A 111 9.63 7.73 0.13
N TRP A 112 9.03 7.86 1.32
CA TRP A 112 9.77 8.00 2.57
C TRP A 112 10.74 6.84 2.79
N GLU A 113 10.26 5.59 2.74
CA GLU A 113 11.07 4.40 2.96
C GLU A 113 12.16 4.22 1.90
N THR A 114 11.84 4.51 0.64
CA THR A 114 12.82 4.46 -0.46
C THR A 114 13.97 5.45 -0.23
N LEU A 115 13.69 6.66 0.24
CA LEU A 115 14.73 7.64 0.54
C LEU A 115 15.66 7.16 1.66
N PHE A 116 15.14 6.50 2.69
CA PHE A 116 15.97 5.93 3.75
C PHE A 116 16.78 4.74 3.25
N ALA A 117 16.22 3.87 2.42
CA ALA A 117 16.96 2.76 1.82
C ALA A 117 18.10 3.25 0.91
N ILE A 118 17.84 4.27 0.09
CA ILE A 118 18.87 4.91 -0.75
C ILE A 118 19.94 5.56 0.13
N LYS A 119 19.54 6.30 1.17
CA LYS A 119 20.48 6.90 2.11
C LYS A 119 21.42 5.86 2.70
N GLU A 120 20.87 4.76 3.20
CA GLU A 120 21.66 3.67 3.79
C GLU A 120 22.61 3.05 2.75
N ALA A 121 22.15 2.81 1.53
CA ALA A 121 22.99 2.30 0.45
C ALA A 121 24.13 3.26 0.08
N VAL A 122 23.87 4.55 0.00
CA VAL A 122 24.86 5.59 -0.28
C VAL A 122 25.94 5.64 0.82
N GLU A 123 25.52 5.57 2.08
CA GLU A 123 26.43 5.58 3.22
C GLU A 123 27.30 4.30 3.28
N GLN A 124 26.74 3.13 3.02
CA GLN A 124 27.46 1.87 3.07
C GLN A 124 28.38 1.68 1.85
N SER A 125 27.95 2.06 0.65
CA SER A 125 28.76 1.94 -0.57
C SER A 125 29.88 2.96 -0.68
N GLY A 126 29.80 4.06 0.11
CA GLY A 126 30.68 5.21 -0.04
C GLY A 126 30.47 5.98 -1.34
N TYR A 127 29.30 5.91 -1.95
CA TYR A 127 28.94 6.56 -3.20
C TYR A 127 29.18 8.07 -3.16
N ARG A 128 29.91 8.58 -4.15
CA ARG A 128 30.26 10.02 -4.29
C ARG A 128 29.86 10.61 -5.65
N GLY A 129 29.40 9.77 -6.56
CA GLY A 129 29.00 10.23 -7.89
C GLY A 129 28.90 9.12 -8.91
N PRO A 130 28.59 9.45 -10.17
CA PRO A 130 28.25 8.47 -11.21
C PRO A 130 29.31 7.37 -11.46
N LYS A 131 30.55 7.60 -11.08
CA LYS A 131 31.61 6.58 -11.24
C LYS A 131 31.51 5.43 -10.22
N ASP A 132 30.76 5.64 -9.14
CA ASP A 132 30.61 4.69 -8.04
C ASP A 132 29.27 3.94 -8.09
N TYR A 133 28.51 4.09 -9.21
CA TYR A 133 27.16 3.50 -9.28
C TYR A 133 27.17 1.98 -9.17
N GLY A 134 28.21 1.30 -9.66
CA GLY A 134 28.38 -0.15 -9.51
C GLY A 134 28.37 -0.57 -8.05
N ASN A 135 29.18 0.09 -7.21
CA ASN A 135 29.24 -0.19 -5.77
C ASN A 135 27.90 0.09 -5.07
N LEU A 136 27.15 1.12 -5.52
CA LEU A 136 25.84 1.42 -4.99
C LEU A 136 24.83 0.31 -5.31
N ILE A 137 24.84 -0.20 -6.54
CA ILE A 137 23.96 -1.30 -6.98
C ILE A 137 24.31 -2.57 -6.20
N GLU A 138 25.59 -2.96 -6.13
CA GLU A 138 26.02 -4.13 -5.37
C GLU A 138 25.63 -4.04 -3.89
N THR A 139 25.69 -2.85 -3.32
CA THR A 139 25.26 -2.62 -1.93
C THR A 139 23.75 -2.82 -1.78
N LEU A 140 22.94 -2.28 -2.70
CA LEU A 140 21.49 -2.48 -2.70
C LEU A 140 21.11 -3.95 -2.89
N GLU A 141 21.76 -4.65 -3.81
CA GLU A 141 21.56 -6.08 -4.06
C GLU A 141 21.95 -6.95 -2.86
N GLY A 142 22.91 -6.48 -2.06
CA GLY A 142 23.37 -7.14 -0.85
C GLY A 142 22.47 -6.94 0.37
N PHE A 143 21.44 -6.09 0.29
CA PHE A 143 20.49 -5.94 1.38
C PHE A 143 19.63 -7.20 1.53
N HIS A 144 19.40 -7.60 2.81
CA HIS A 144 18.54 -8.73 3.12
C HIS A 144 17.17 -8.28 3.66
N GLY A 145 17.07 -7.05 4.15
CA GLY A 145 15.85 -6.47 4.65
C GLY A 145 16.09 -5.26 5.55
N PHE A 146 14.98 -4.71 6.00
CA PHE A 146 14.95 -3.55 6.89
C PHE A 146 14.06 -3.85 8.09
N ASN A 147 14.45 -3.35 9.26
CA ASN A 147 13.64 -3.48 10.46
C ASN A 147 12.60 -2.37 10.54
N GLU A 148 11.45 -2.70 11.13
CA GLU A 148 10.45 -1.69 11.47
C GLU A 148 11.07 -0.56 12.30
N GLY A 149 10.69 0.67 11.99
CA GLY A 149 11.13 1.85 12.70
C GLY A 149 10.74 3.13 11.99
N ILE A 150 11.44 4.22 12.33
CA ILE A 150 11.18 5.54 11.72
C ILE A 150 11.46 5.52 10.21
N ALA A 151 12.51 4.81 9.79
CA ALA A 151 12.88 4.70 8.39
C ALA A 151 11.89 3.82 7.59
N HIS A 152 11.31 2.82 8.23
CA HIS A 152 10.41 1.85 7.63
C HIS A 152 9.11 1.74 8.44
N PRO A 153 8.23 2.75 8.33
CA PRO A 153 7.01 2.85 9.15
C PRO A 153 5.94 1.82 8.80
N GLN A 154 5.97 1.22 7.61
CA GLN A 154 5.07 0.13 7.22
C GLN A 154 5.35 -1.16 8.00
N GLY A 155 6.57 -1.34 8.48
CA GLY A 155 7.02 -2.55 9.16
C GLY A 155 8.33 -3.08 8.59
N SER A 156 8.77 -4.21 9.13
CA SER A 156 9.95 -4.90 8.63
C SER A 156 9.76 -5.35 7.17
N LYS A 157 10.85 -5.47 6.44
CA LYS A 157 10.86 -5.84 5.02
C LYS A 157 11.94 -6.88 4.76
N ALA A 158 11.67 -7.77 3.80
CA ALA A 158 12.68 -8.61 3.18
C ALA A 158 13.09 -8.03 1.82
N PHE A 159 14.37 -7.95 1.56
CA PHE A 159 14.89 -7.52 0.27
C PHE A 159 15.53 -8.69 -0.44
N VAL A 160 15.12 -8.95 -1.68
CA VAL A 160 15.64 -10.02 -2.52
C VAL A 160 16.41 -9.40 -3.68
N GLY A 161 17.72 -9.23 -3.49
CA GLY A 161 18.60 -8.57 -4.45
C GLY A 161 18.60 -9.21 -5.83
N GLN A 162 18.48 -10.53 -5.90
CA GLN A 162 18.44 -11.28 -7.18
C GLN A 162 17.34 -10.79 -8.14
N ILE A 163 16.21 -10.35 -7.63
CA ILE A 163 15.06 -9.87 -8.42
C ILE A 163 14.75 -8.39 -8.21
N HIS A 164 15.61 -7.68 -7.47
CA HIS A 164 15.46 -6.26 -7.14
C HIS A 164 14.09 -5.93 -6.49
N GLN A 165 13.59 -6.84 -5.64
CA GLN A 165 12.28 -6.71 -5.00
C GLN A 165 12.40 -6.54 -3.48
N CYS A 166 11.53 -5.69 -2.96
CA CYS A 166 11.36 -5.51 -1.53
C CYS A 166 9.96 -5.98 -1.12
N PHE A 167 9.90 -6.92 -0.19
CA PHE A 167 8.66 -7.49 0.31
C PHE A 167 8.37 -6.95 1.70
N GLY A 168 7.19 -6.42 1.89
CA GLY A 168 6.69 -5.93 3.16
C GLY A 168 5.38 -6.60 3.55
N GLN A 169 5.00 -6.40 4.80
CA GLN A 169 3.67 -6.78 5.25
C GLN A 169 2.61 -5.99 4.51
N GLN A 170 1.45 -6.61 4.32
CA GLN A 170 0.30 -6.01 3.68
C GLN A 170 -0.90 -6.08 4.62
N PHE A 171 -1.87 -5.23 4.42
CA PHE A 171 -3.06 -5.17 5.24
C PHE A 171 -4.29 -5.37 4.37
N ILE A 172 -5.27 -6.08 4.91
CA ILE A 172 -6.60 -6.17 4.30
C ILE A 172 -7.56 -5.46 5.22
N SER A 173 -8.27 -4.50 4.68
CA SER A 173 -9.29 -3.73 5.38
C SER A 173 -10.66 -3.99 4.80
N LYS A 174 -11.67 -3.99 5.66
CA LYS A 174 -13.08 -3.98 5.28
C LYS A 174 -13.67 -2.61 5.55
N VAL A 175 -14.37 -2.05 4.59
CA VAL A 175 -15.12 -0.80 4.77
C VAL A 175 -16.36 -1.06 5.62
N GLY A 176 -16.55 -0.23 6.61
CA GLY A 176 -17.74 -0.27 7.48
C GLY A 176 -17.82 0.94 8.38
N GLY A 177 -18.98 1.58 8.41
CA GLY A 177 -19.20 2.79 9.19
C GLY A 177 -18.35 3.97 8.73
N GLY A 178 -18.12 4.11 7.43
CA GLY A 178 -17.29 5.17 6.85
C GLY A 178 -15.81 5.06 7.15
N LYS A 179 -15.31 3.86 7.48
CA LYS A 179 -13.91 3.62 7.87
C LYS A 179 -13.36 2.34 7.24
N PHE A 180 -12.06 2.33 6.93
CA PHE A 180 -11.32 1.11 6.63
C PHE A 180 -10.91 0.44 7.93
N ASN A 181 -11.49 -0.71 8.22
CA ASN A 181 -11.19 -1.49 9.42
C ASN A 181 -10.22 -2.60 9.04
N VAL A 182 -8.98 -2.55 9.53
CA VAL A 182 -7.99 -3.62 9.28
C VAL A 182 -8.49 -4.92 9.89
N ILE A 183 -8.68 -5.93 9.05
CA ILE A 183 -9.17 -7.27 9.45
C ILE A 183 -8.10 -8.35 9.33
N HIS A 184 -7.06 -8.09 8.55
CA HIS A 184 -5.95 -9.02 8.38
C HIS A 184 -4.65 -8.27 8.09
N ARG A 185 -3.54 -8.85 8.56
CA ARG A 185 -2.18 -8.43 8.25
C ARG A 185 -1.42 -9.66 7.77
N THR A 186 -0.89 -9.60 6.55
CA THR A 186 -0.06 -10.69 6.02
C THR A 186 1.31 -10.69 6.69
N SER A 187 1.95 -11.85 6.76
CA SER A 187 3.37 -11.91 7.07
C SER A 187 4.22 -11.58 5.84
N ILE A 188 5.51 -11.34 6.03
CA ILE A 188 6.45 -11.17 4.90
C ILE A 188 6.53 -12.49 4.12
N GLU A 189 6.56 -13.61 4.85
CA GLU A 189 6.68 -14.96 4.29
C GLU A 189 5.54 -15.30 3.34
N ASP A 190 4.33 -14.80 3.60
CA ASP A 190 3.17 -14.99 2.71
C ASP A 190 3.34 -14.32 1.35
N GLY A 191 4.17 -13.28 1.28
CA GLY A 191 4.45 -12.54 0.05
C GLY A 191 5.71 -13.01 -0.69
N LEU A 192 6.58 -13.79 -0.05
CA LEU A 192 7.82 -14.25 -0.68
C LEU A 192 7.54 -15.35 -1.71
N TYR A 193 8.28 -15.30 -2.81
CA TYR A 193 8.28 -16.34 -3.83
C TYR A 193 9.71 -16.63 -4.32
N GLU A 194 9.91 -17.82 -4.88
CA GLU A 194 11.20 -18.21 -5.45
C GLU A 194 11.51 -17.35 -6.68
N PRO A 195 12.71 -16.75 -6.76
CA PRO A 195 13.12 -15.96 -7.91
C PRO A 195 13.14 -16.77 -9.21
N GLU A 196 12.41 -16.30 -10.22
CA GLU A 196 12.46 -16.89 -11.57
C GLU A 196 13.66 -16.39 -12.40
N ALA A 197 14.25 -15.27 -12.01
CA ALA A 197 15.39 -14.64 -12.67
C ALA A 197 16.43 -14.18 -11.64
N ASP A 198 17.67 -14.02 -12.09
CA ASP A 198 18.77 -13.47 -11.29
C ASP A 198 19.37 -12.28 -12.03
N TYR A 199 18.91 -11.10 -11.67
CA TYR A 199 19.34 -9.84 -12.28
C TYR A 199 20.77 -9.44 -11.89
N THR A 200 21.30 -9.97 -10.78
CA THR A 200 22.70 -9.69 -10.35
C THR A 200 23.73 -10.27 -11.32
N LYS A 201 23.32 -11.21 -12.17
CA LYS A 201 24.18 -11.83 -13.21
C LYS A 201 24.09 -11.16 -14.57
N GLN A 202 23.25 -10.14 -14.72
CA GLN A 202 23.14 -9.38 -15.96
C GLN A 202 24.23 -8.31 -15.98
N SER A 203 24.98 -8.24 -17.11
CA SER A 203 25.90 -7.12 -17.32
C SER A 203 25.11 -5.83 -17.49
N LEU A 204 25.42 -4.84 -16.70
CA LEU A 204 24.92 -3.47 -16.82
C LEU A 204 25.53 -2.77 -18.03
#